data_74d579078edb499619aee9d4e43d95bd
#
_entry.id   74d579078edb499619aee9d4e43d95bd
#
_cell.length_a   1.000
_cell.length_b   1.000
_cell.length_c   1.000
_cell.angle_alpha   90.00
_cell.angle_beta   90.00
_cell.angle_gamma   90.00
#
_symmetry.space_group_name_H-M   'P 1'
#
loop_
_entity.id
_entity.type
_entity.pdbx_description
1 polymer ?
#
loop_
_entity_poly.entity_id
_entity_poly.type
_entity_poly.pdbx_seq_one_letter_code
_entity_poly.pdbx_strand_id
1 'polypeptide(L)'
;MKTKIVSEGAQKQTISDASISQTRAAFMASSEILDCKTIFVGIGLPCLVAHITQNYTSPNCHLVFESGLMEVMCKTQPLSTASANIAKTSKMHGSMLDVFSMLQRGEIDVGLLSAAQILSLIHI
;
A
#
# COMPACT_ATOMS: atom_id res chain seq x y z
N MET A 1 9.82 -27.56 -12.24
CA MET A 1 9.24 -26.27 -11.82
C MET A 1 9.80 -25.17 -12.71
N LYS A 2 8.97 -24.54 -13.56
CA LYS A 2 9.45 -23.57 -14.56
C LYS A 2 9.46 -22.17 -13.95
N THR A 3 10.64 -21.60 -13.77
CA THR A 3 10.85 -20.21 -13.36
C THR A 3 10.58 -19.29 -14.54
N LYS A 4 9.57 -18.44 -14.45
CA LYS A 4 9.27 -17.44 -15.46
C LYS A 4 10.05 -16.17 -15.14
N ILE A 5 11.02 -15.85 -15.98
CA ILE A 5 11.84 -14.64 -15.88
C ILE A 5 11.09 -13.50 -16.57
N VAL A 6 10.82 -12.42 -15.87
CA VAL A 6 10.21 -11.22 -16.44
C VAL A 6 11.28 -10.15 -16.61
N SER A 7 11.56 -9.89 -17.86
CA SER A 7 12.17 -8.76 -18.58
C SER A 7 13.38 -7.98 -18.04
N GLU A 8 14.23 -7.68 -19.00
CA GLU A 8 15.48 -6.91 -18.96
C GLU A 8 15.33 -5.53 -18.32
N GLY A 9 16.23 -5.25 -17.38
CA GLY A 9 16.41 -3.95 -16.72
C GLY A 9 16.02 -3.89 -15.25
N ALA A 10 15.24 -4.83 -14.73
CA ALA A 10 14.98 -4.99 -13.30
C ALA A 10 15.83 -6.13 -12.74
N GLN A 11 16.36 -5.97 -11.54
CA GLN A 11 17.04 -7.05 -10.83
C GLN A 11 16.17 -8.31 -10.86
N LYS A 12 16.75 -9.44 -11.29
CA LYS A 12 16.10 -10.76 -11.28
C LYS A 12 15.72 -11.12 -9.84
N GLN A 13 14.50 -10.82 -9.45
CA GLN A 13 13.94 -11.34 -8.21
C GLN A 13 13.33 -12.71 -8.51
N THR A 14 13.91 -13.75 -7.91
CA THR A 14 13.30 -15.09 -7.90
C THR A 14 12.02 -14.98 -7.08
N ILE A 15 10.87 -15.18 -7.70
CA ILE A 15 9.57 -15.18 -7.01
C ILE A 15 9.55 -16.45 -6.15
N SER A 16 9.66 -16.30 -4.84
CA SER A 16 9.48 -17.36 -3.86
C SER A 16 7.99 -17.65 -3.63
N ASP A 17 7.67 -18.84 -3.11
CA ASP A 17 6.28 -19.18 -2.76
C ASP A 17 5.67 -18.19 -1.74
N ALA A 18 6.49 -17.64 -0.85
CA ALA A 18 6.10 -16.57 0.06
C ALA A 18 5.70 -15.28 -0.69
N SER A 19 6.41 -14.94 -1.75
CA SER A 19 6.08 -13.79 -2.60
C SER A 19 4.75 -13.98 -3.34
N ILE A 20 4.46 -15.21 -3.78
CA ILE A 20 3.19 -15.55 -4.44
C ILE A 20 2.02 -15.41 -3.46
N SER A 21 2.16 -15.93 -2.25
CA SER A 21 1.10 -15.84 -1.22
C SER A 21 0.83 -14.39 -0.80
N GLN A 22 1.88 -13.58 -0.64
CA GLN A 22 1.76 -12.16 -0.35
C GLN A 22 1.06 -11.39 -1.48
N THR A 23 1.40 -11.69 -2.73
CA THR A 23 0.75 -11.06 -3.89
C THR A 23 -0.73 -11.42 -3.96
N ARG A 24 -1.08 -12.67 -3.69
CA ARG A 24 -2.49 -13.12 -3.63
C ARG A 24 -3.26 -12.41 -2.52
N ALA A 25 -2.69 -12.35 -1.31
CA ALA A 25 -3.29 -11.64 -0.19
C ALA A 25 -3.49 -10.16 -0.49
N ALA A 26 -2.49 -9.52 -1.10
CA ALA A 26 -2.57 -8.12 -1.49
C ALA A 26 -3.65 -7.87 -2.56
N PHE A 27 -3.80 -8.75 -3.53
CA PHE A 27 -4.84 -8.65 -4.54
C PHE A 27 -6.24 -8.83 -3.95
N MET A 28 -6.42 -9.80 -3.07
CA MET A 28 -7.70 -9.99 -2.35
C MET A 28 -8.04 -8.77 -1.49
N ALA A 29 -7.08 -8.25 -0.73
CA ALA A 29 -7.29 -7.05 0.07
C ALA A 29 -7.66 -5.83 -0.80
N SER A 30 -7.03 -5.68 -1.96
CA SER A 30 -7.32 -4.58 -2.87
C SER A 30 -8.72 -4.65 -3.47
N SER A 31 -9.27 -5.85 -3.66
CA SER A 31 -10.62 -6.04 -4.21
C SER A 31 -11.74 -5.64 -3.23
N GLU A 32 -11.43 -5.56 -1.94
CA GLU A 32 -12.38 -5.08 -0.90
C GLU A 32 -12.45 -3.55 -0.81
N ILE A 33 -11.54 -2.84 -1.49
CA ILE A 33 -11.47 -1.39 -1.44
C ILE A 33 -12.32 -0.80 -2.56
N LEU A 34 -13.35 -0.06 -2.17
CA LEU A 34 -14.19 0.67 -3.11
C LEU A 34 -13.44 1.88 -3.69
N ASP A 35 -13.82 2.26 -4.91
CA ASP A 35 -13.25 3.42 -5.59
C ASP A 35 -13.57 4.74 -4.87
N CYS A 36 -12.77 5.77 -5.12
CA CYS A 36 -12.91 7.12 -4.51
C CYS A 36 -12.77 7.14 -2.98
N LYS A 37 -12.02 6.20 -2.39
CA LYS A 37 -11.76 6.16 -0.95
C LYS A 37 -10.41 6.75 -0.60
N THR A 38 -10.32 7.34 0.59
CA THR A 38 -9.06 7.78 1.19
C THR A 38 -8.47 6.64 2.00
N ILE A 39 -7.29 6.21 1.62
CA ILE A 39 -6.62 5.02 2.13
C ILE A 39 -5.35 5.41 2.87
N PHE A 40 -5.29 5.09 4.15
CA PHE A 40 -4.06 5.15 4.93
C PHE A 40 -3.19 3.93 4.62
N VAL A 41 -1.93 4.17 4.28
CA VAL A 41 -0.98 3.13 3.88
C VAL A 41 0.17 3.04 4.87
N GLY A 42 0.19 1.96 5.63
CA GLY A 42 1.30 1.59 6.50
C GLY A 42 2.46 0.95 5.74
N ILE A 43 3.51 0.61 6.50
CA ILE A 43 4.73 0.02 5.96
C ILE A 43 4.56 -1.47 5.59
N GLY A 44 5.32 -1.96 4.62
CA GLY A 44 5.39 -3.37 4.25
C GLY A 44 4.34 -3.79 3.23
N LEU A 45 3.61 -4.88 3.49
CA LEU A 45 2.57 -5.42 2.60
C LEU A 45 1.50 -4.39 2.19
N PRO A 46 1.07 -3.46 3.05
CA PRO A 46 0.21 -2.35 2.67
C PRO A 46 0.66 -1.55 1.45
N CYS A 47 1.96 -1.37 1.25
CA CYS A 47 2.49 -0.68 0.07
C CYS A 47 2.20 -1.44 -1.22
N LEU A 48 2.24 -2.77 -1.19
CA LEU A 48 1.87 -3.62 -2.33
C LEU A 48 0.36 -3.55 -2.59
N VAL A 49 -0.45 -3.60 -1.53
CA VAL A 49 -1.92 -3.45 -1.64
C VAL A 49 -2.26 -2.11 -2.28
N ALA A 50 -1.68 -1.02 -1.80
CA ALA A 50 -1.91 0.32 -2.34
C ALA A 50 -1.53 0.43 -3.82
N HIS A 51 -0.41 -0.17 -4.21
CA HIS A 51 0.02 -0.23 -5.62
C HIS A 51 -0.99 -0.99 -6.49
N ILE A 52 -1.44 -2.16 -6.06
CA ILE A 52 -2.43 -2.95 -6.78
C ILE A 52 -3.77 -2.20 -6.84
N THR A 53 -4.21 -1.64 -5.71
CA THR A 53 -5.47 -0.89 -5.64
C THR A 53 -5.51 0.22 -6.66
N GLN A 54 -4.52 1.10 -6.66
CA GLN A 54 -4.52 2.27 -7.53
C GLN A 54 -4.34 1.93 -9.01
N ASN A 55 -3.62 0.86 -9.33
CA ASN A 55 -3.34 0.53 -10.75
C ASN A 55 -4.36 -0.44 -11.36
N TYR A 56 -5.10 -1.21 -10.55
CA TYR A 56 -5.93 -2.30 -11.08
C TYR A 56 -7.38 -2.33 -10.57
N THR A 57 -7.64 -2.04 -9.31
CA THR A 57 -8.97 -2.22 -8.71
C THR A 57 -9.72 -0.92 -8.48
N SER A 58 -9.05 0.13 -8.01
CA SER A 58 -9.66 1.42 -7.65
C SER A 58 -8.76 2.59 -8.03
N PRO A 59 -8.71 2.97 -9.31
CA PRO A 59 -7.77 3.99 -9.81
C PRO A 59 -7.98 5.38 -9.22
N ASN A 60 -9.17 5.70 -8.75
CA ASN A 60 -9.52 7.01 -8.19
C ASN A 60 -9.36 7.08 -6.66
N CYS A 61 -8.70 6.11 -6.05
CA CYS A 61 -8.43 6.16 -4.62
C CYS A 61 -7.36 7.20 -4.27
N HIS A 62 -7.48 7.76 -3.08
CA HIS A 62 -6.56 8.74 -2.53
C HIS A 62 -5.61 8.08 -1.55
N LEU A 63 -4.33 7.99 -1.87
CA LEU A 63 -3.34 7.35 -1.02
C LEU A 63 -2.67 8.34 -0.09
N VAL A 64 -2.71 8.04 1.20
CA VAL A 64 -2.08 8.79 2.28
C VAL A 64 -1.10 7.86 3.00
N PHE A 65 0.18 8.13 2.87
CA PHE A 65 1.22 7.31 3.48
C PHE A 65 1.54 7.79 4.90
N GLU A 66 1.84 6.85 5.78
CA GLU A 66 2.24 7.09 7.16
C GLU A 66 3.33 8.16 7.31
N SER A 67 4.24 8.25 6.35
CA SER A 67 5.33 9.23 6.32
C SER A 67 4.89 10.68 6.13
N GLY A 68 3.62 10.95 5.82
CA GLY A 68 3.10 12.29 5.53
C GLY A 68 2.95 12.61 4.04
N LEU A 69 3.27 11.67 3.17
CA LEU A 69 3.09 11.84 1.73
C LEU A 69 1.63 11.54 1.34
N MET A 70 0.97 12.50 0.70
CA MET A 70 -0.45 12.41 0.36
C MET A 70 -0.67 12.59 -1.14
N GLU A 71 -1.79 12.09 -1.64
CA GLU A 71 -2.14 12.09 -3.07
C GLU A 71 -1.03 11.48 -3.93
N VAL A 72 -0.52 10.35 -3.48
CA VAL A 72 0.59 9.66 -4.13
C VAL A 72 0.09 8.88 -5.34
N MET A 73 0.84 8.93 -6.43
CA MET A 73 0.64 8.07 -7.59
C MET A 73 1.67 6.92 -7.58
N CYS A 74 1.22 5.72 -7.21
CA CYS A 74 2.05 4.52 -7.14
C CYS A 74 2.28 3.89 -8.51
N LYS A 75 3.06 4.55 -9.39
CA LYS A 75 3.42 3.99 -10.70
C LYS A 75 4.27 2.73 -10.60
N THR A 76 5.08 2.64 -9.56
CA THR A 76 5.90 1.46 -9.23
C THR A 76 5.63 1.04 -7.81
N GLN A 77 5.82 -0.25 -7.51
CA GLN A 77 5.65 -0.73 -6.15
C GLN A 77 6.61 -0.03 -5.19
N PRO A 78 6.10 0.63 -4.14
CA PRO A 78 6.95 1.27 -3.15
C PRO A 78 7.68 0.25 -2.28
N LEU A 79 8.95 0.46 -2.05
CA LEU A 79 9.74 -0.35 -1.11
C LEU A 79 9.53 0.10 0.34
N SER A 80 9.15 1.37 0.54
CA SER A 80 8.95 2.00 1.84
C SER A 80 7.98 3.15 1.71
N THR A 81 7.30 3.51 2.80
CA THR A 81 6.40 4.67 2.89
C THR A 81 7.09 6.02 2.69
N ALA A 82 8.41 6.06 2.77
CA ALA A 82 9.24 7.27 2.60
C ALA A 82 10.21 7.17 1.41
N SER A 83 9.96 6.28 0.46
CA SER A 83 10.85 6.12 -0.69
C SER A 83 10.82 7.36 -1.60
N ALA A 84 11.97 7.69 -2.20
CA ALA A 84 12.10 8.84 -3.09
C ALA A 84 11.13 8.78 -4.29
N ASN A 85 10.78 7.58 -4.74
CA ASN A 85 9.83 7.41 -5.85
C ASN A 85 8.41 7.85 -5.48
N ILE A 86 7.98 7.58 -4.25
CA ILE A 86 6.68 8.04 -3.72
C ILE A 86 6.69 9.55 -3.53
N ALA A 87 7.76 10.08 -2.94
CA ALA A 87 7.89 11.52 -2.69
C ALA A 87 7.82 12.34 -3.99
N LYS A 88 8.39 11.84 -5.07
CA LYS A 88 8.35 12.51 -6.38
C LYS A 88 6.95 12.52 -7.02
N THR A 89 6.09 11.59 -6.67
CA THR A 89 4.76 11.45 -7.26
C THR A 89 3.64 11.94 -6.33
N SER A 90 3.98 12.31 -5.09
CA SER A 90 3.02 12.88 -4.16
C SER A 90 2.71 14.34 -4.48
N LYS A 91 1.45 14.72 -4.34
CA LYS A 91 1.01 16.10 -4.55
C LYS A 91 1.11 16.96 -3.30
N MET A 92 1.08 16.32 -2.13
CA MET A 92 1.13 17.00 -0.84
C MET A 92 2.15 16.32 0.08
N HIS A 93 2.89 17.15 0.79
CA HIS A 93 3.89 16.73 1.77
C HIS A 93 3.50 17.31 3.12
N GLY A 94 3.14 16.46 4.04
CA GLY A 94 2.85 16.77 5.43
C GLY A 94 3.79 16.03 6.36
N SER A 95 3.43 16.04 7.62
CA SER A 95 4.08 15.26 8.67
C SER A 95 3.25 14.03 9.03
N MET A 96 3.84 13.10 9.77
CA MET A 96 3.11 11.99 10.38
C MET A 96 1.97 12.50 11.29
N LEU A 97 2.18 13.63 11.97
CA LEU A 97 1.17 14.25 12.81
C LEU A 97 -0.06 14.71 12.00
N ASP A 98 0.15 15.24 10.81
CA ASP A 98 -0.96 15.64 9.93
C ASP A 98 -1.79 14.42 9.52
N VAL A 99 -1.15 13.32 9.16
CA VAL A 99 -1.82 12.07 8.79
C VAL A 99 -2.60 11.48 9.95
N PHE A 100 -2.03 11.45 11.15
CA PHE A 100 -2.74 10.97 12.33
C PHE A 100 -3.89 11.90 12.74
N SER A 101 -3.76 13.19 12.50
CA SER A 101 -4.87 14.13 12.67
C SER A 101 -6.01 13.84 11.71
N MET A 102 -5.73 13.46 10.46
CA MET A 102 -6.75 13.01 9.50
C MET A 102 -7.47 11.74 9.99
N LEU A 103 -6.72 10.78 10.53
CA LEU A 103 -7.30 9.58 11.13
C LEU A 103 -8.25 9.93 12.29
N GLN A 104 -7.85 10.82 13.18
CA GLN A 104 -8.67 11.24 14.32
C GLN A 104 -9.94 12.00 13.90
N ARG A 105 -9.87 12.76 12.81
CA ARG A 105 -11.03 13.49 12.27
C ARG A 105 -11.96 12.61 11.42
N GLY A 106 -11.61 11.35 11.18
CA GLY A 106 -12.40 10.43 10.36
C GLY A 106 -12.35 10.75 8.85
N GLU A 107 -11.27 11.37 8.39
CA GLU A 107 -11.05 11.69 6.97
C GLU A 107 -10.46 10.53 6.17
N ILE A 108 -10.09 9.45 6.85
CA ILE A 108 -9.56 8.22 6.25
C ILE A 108 -10.66 7.16 6.26
N ASP A 109 -10.99 6.62 5.10
CA ASP A 109 -12.03 5.60 4.95
C ASP A 109 -11.50 4.18 5.25
N VAL A 110 -10.27 3.91 4.85
CA VAL A 110 -9.66 2.58 4.93
C VAL A 110 -8.23 2.68 5.47
N GLY A 111 -7.90 1.85 6.45
CA GLY A 111 -6.53 1.70 6.95
C GLY A 111 -5.91 0.38 6.50
N LEU A 112 -4.78 0.45 5.80
CA LEU A 112 -3.97 -0.71 5.43
C LEU A 112 -2.79 -0.84 6.39
N LEU A 113 -2.84 -1.85 7.22
CA LEU A 113 -1.82 -2.14 8.21
C LEU A 113 -1.34 -3.59 8.06
N SER A 114 -0.09 -3.84 8.37
CA SER A 114 0.43 -5.20 8.49
C SER A 114 0.59 -5.59 9.95
N ALA A 115 0.38 -6.86 10.24
CA ALA A 115 0.56 -7.41 11.58
C ALA A 115 1.29 -8.76 11.50
N ALA A 116 2.18 -9.01 12.45
CA ALA A 116 2.84 -10.30 12.57
C ALA A 116 1.90 -11.37 13.13
N GLN A 117 0.93 -10.97 13.94
CA GLN A 117 -0.04 -11.87 14.58
C GLN A 117 -1.36 -11.14 14.81
N ILE A 118 -2.45 -11.85 14.55
CA ILE A 118 -3.80 -11.38 14.83
C ILE A 118 -4.41 -12.30 15.89
N LEU A 119 -4.86 -11.73 16.99
CA LEU A 119 -5.46 -12.44 18.11
C LEU A 119 -6.93 -12.05 18.26
N SER A 120 -7.78 -13.02 18.63
CA SER A 120 -9.20 -12.80 18.92
C SER A 120 -9.44 -12.19 20.30
N LEU A 121 -8.70 -11.18 20.68
CA LEU A 121 -8.87 -10.45 21.94
C LEU A 121 -9.81 -9.25 21.76
N ILE A 122 -10.97 -9.51 21.21
CA ILE A 122 -11.85 -8.51 20.61
C ILE A 122 -12.68 -7.73 21.64
N HIS A 123 -12.78 -8.21 22.85
CA HIS A 123 -13.61 -7.59 23.89
C HIS A 123 -12.82 -6.63 24.79
N ILE A 124 -11.81 -6.14 24.24
CA ILE A 124 -11.00 -5.12 24.89
C ILE A 124 -11.67 -3.77 24.72
#